data_a47f3af27b628c3731f37b7acfe25fbe
#
_entry.id   a47f3af27b628c3731f37b7acfe25fbe
#
_cell.length_a   1.000
_cell.length_b   1.000
_cell.length_c   1.000
_cell.angle_alpha   90.00
_cell.angle_beta   90.00
_cell.angle_gamma   90.00
#
_symmetry.space_group_name_H-M   'P 1'
#
loop_
_entity.id
_entity.type
_entity.pdbx_description
1 polymer ?
#
loop_
_entity_poly.entity_id
_entity_poly.type
_entity_poly.pdbx_seq_one_letter_code
_entity_poly.pdbx_strand_id
1 'polypeptide(L)'
;MSAIRLLVLGAVRQHGRAHGYQVRNDLEFWGAHEWSNAKPGSIYHALKQMAKQGLLLAHDIAPSTVGGPPRTEYELTDRGEEEYFRLLRDSLVRHDQKIDELTAGVGFLVDLPRAEAISLLKERVAALEEWRAEVTEHWVAPQETPDAWGHIGEIMRFWVHSADSGVEWTRGLIERLEGGAYVMAGEGKRSVDVLMDSTDSTDGTDSADSTDSADSTDSADSTDSPEGGDAGPRGG
;
A
#
# COMPACT_ATOMS: atom_id res chain seq x y z
N MET A 1 15.08 -1.26 -0.28
CA MET A 1 13.88 -1.68 -1.06
C MET A 1 12.80 -0.62 -0.88
N SER A 2 11.77 -0.53 -1.71
CA SER A 2 10.71 0.47 -1.52
C SER A 2 9.36 -0.24 -1.47
N ALA A 3 8.62 -0.08 -0.38
CA ALA A 3 7.28 -0.65 -0.18
C ALA A 3 6.34 -0.40 -1.37
N ILE A 4 6.46 0.78 -2.01
CA ILE A 4 5.60 1.13 -3.16
C ILE A 4 5.73 0.16 -4.34
N ARG A 5 6.91 -0.47 -4.55
CA ARG A 5 7.07 -1.45 -5.63
C ARG A 5 6.27 -2.71 -5.34
N LEU A 6 6.35 -3.22 -4.12
CA LEU A 6 5.58 -4.38 -3.69
C LEU A 6 4.07 -4.09 -3.74
N LEU A 7 3.65 -2.94 -3.22
CA LEU A 7 2.25 -2.51 -3.22
C LEU A 7 1.66 -2.41 -4.63
N VAL A 8 2.37 -1.76 -5.55
CA VAL A 8 1.90 -1.56 -6.93
C VAL A 8 1.86 -2.89 -7.70
N LEU A 9 2.89 -3.75 -7.57
CA LEU A 9 2.87 -5.08 -8.20
C LEU A 9 1.74 -5.94 -7.62
N GLY A 10 1.53 -5.90 -6.30
CA GLY A 10 0.45 -6.62 -5.63
C GLY A 10 -0.94 -6.17 -6.10
N ALA A 11 -1.17 -4.86 -6.21
CA ALA A 11 -2.43 -4.32 -6.72
C ALA A 11 -2.70 -4.76 -8.17
N VAL A 12 -1.71 -4.62 -9.06
CA VAL A 12 -1.85 -5.09 -10.46
C VAL A 12 -2.11 -6.60 -10.52
N ARG A 13 -1.41 -7.37 -9.68
CA ARG A 13 -1.56 -8.83 -9.59
C ARG A 13 -2.98 -9.24 -9.20
N GLN A 14 -3.59 -8.59 -8.21
CA GLN A 14 -4.95 -8.90 -7.74
C GLN A 14 -6.00 -8.72 -8.84
N HIS A 15 -5.85 -7.73 -9.70
CA HIS A 15 -6.77 -7.48 -10.82
C HIS A 15 -6.43 -8.30 -12.08
N GLY A 16 -5.26 -8.91 -12.17
CA GLY A 16 -4.71 -9.45 -13.42
C GLY A 16 -4.32 -8.34 -14.39
N ARG A 17 -5.25 -7.41 -14.70
CA ARG A 17 -5.03 -6.15 -15.42
C ARG A 17 -5.64 -4.99 -14.64
N ALA A 18 -4.91 -3.89 -14.52
CA ALA A 18 -5.35 -2.73 -13.77
C ALA A 18 -5.01 -1.41 -14.45
N HIS A 19 -5.94 -0.50 -14.45
CA HIS A 19 -5.66 0.90 -14.75
C HIS A 19 -4.92 1.57 -13.59
N GLY A 20 -4.10 2.58 -13.89
CA GLY A 20 -3.37 3.31 -12.85
C GLY A 20 -4.26 3.95 -11.77
N TYR A 21 -5.51 4.31 -12.10
CA TYR A 21 -6.44 4.82 -11.12
C TYR A 21 -7.00 3.73 -10.19
N GLN A 22 -7.18 2.49 -10.68
CA GLN A 22 -7.58 1.35 -9.84
C GLN A 22 -6.49 1.05 -8.83
N VAL A 23 -5.24 0.92 -9.29
CA VAL A 23 -4.07 0.75 -8.39
C VAL A 23 -4.01 1.87 -7.34
N ARG A 24 -4.25 3.13 -7.73
CA ARG A 24 -4.31 4.24 -6.78
C ARG A 24 -5.44 4.05 -5.76
N ASN A 25 -6.63 3.69 -6.21
CA ASN A 25 -7.80 3.51 -5.33
C ASN A 25 -7.57 2.36 -4.34
N ASP A 26 -6.95 1.26 -4.78
CA ASP A 26 -6.60 0.14 -3.89
C ASP A 26 -5.63 0.59 -2.80
N LEU A 27 -4.56 1.28 -3.18
CA LEU A 27 -3.57 1.79 -2.23
C LEU A 27 -4.18 2.84 -1.27
N GLU A 28 -5.12 3.64 -1.73
CA GLU A 28 -5.90 4.56 -0.91
C GLU A 28 -6.81 3.81 0.07
N PHE A 29 -7.53 2.78 -0.42
CA PHE A 29 -8.39 1.92 0.40
C PHE A 29 -7.61 1.17 1.47
N TRP A 30 -6.38 0.72 1.16
CA TRP A 30 -5.48 0.09 2.13
C TRP A 30 -4.82 1.08 3.10
N GLY A 31 -5.11 2.37 2.98
CA GLY A 31 -4.49 3.41 3.80
C GLY A 31 -2.99 3.57 3.57
N ALA A 32 -2.46 3.09 2.43
CA ALA A 32 -1.03 3.04 2.16
C ALA A 32 -0.36 4.43 2.17
N HIS A 33 -1.10 5.49 1.96
CA HIS A 33 -0.62 6.88 2.02
C HIS A 33 -0.27 7.34 3.45
N GLU A 34 -0.83 6.70 4.48
CA GLU A 34 -0.59 7.04 5.88
C GLU A 34 0.72 6.45 6.41
N TRP A 35 1.04 5.21 6.02
CA TRP A 35 2.17 4.46 6.55
C TRP A 35 3.30 4.21 5.53
N SER A 36 3.10 4.57 4.26
CA SER A 36 4.12 4.47 3.21
C SER A 36 4.20 5.76 2.38
N ASN A 37 5.16 5.81 1.46
CA ASN A 37 5.28 6.94 0.53
C ASN A 37 4.41 6.77 -0.73
N ALA A 38 3.25 6.09 -0.62
CA ALA A 38 2.32 5.80 -1.71
C ALA A 38 1.43 7.00 -2.05
N LYS A 39 2.04 8.10 -2.49
CA LYS A 39 1.32 9.27 -3.01
C LYS A 39 0.94 9.06 -4.48
N PRO A 40 -0.13 9.70 -5.00
CA PRO A 40 -0.56 9.52 -6.39
C PRO A 40 0.57 9.65 -7.41
N GLY A 41 1.41 10.67 -7.29
CA GLY A 41 2.56 10.87 -8.18
C GLY A 41 3.58 9.73 -8.14
N SER A 42 3.87 9.18 -6.96
CA SER A 42 4.81 8.07 -6.80
C SER A 42 4.24 6.75 -7.32
N ILE A 43 2.93 6.54 -7.24
CA ILE A 43 2.24 5.36 -7.79
C ILE A 43 2.36 5.35 -9.32
N TYR A 44 1.97 6.44 -9.99
CA TYR A 44 2.07 6.54 -11.45
C TYR A 44 3.54 6.49 -11.94
N HIS A 45 4.47 7.07 -11.17
CA HIS A 45 5.89 6.96 -11.47
C HIS A 45 6.36 5.50 -11.37
N ALA A 46 5.96 4.78 -10.32
CA ALA A 46 6.32 3.38 -10.12
C ALA A 46 5.78 2.50 -11.25
N LEU A 47 4.50 2.64 -11.65
CA LEU A 47 3.90 1.94 -12.78
C LEU A 47 4.71 2.13 -14.07
N LYS A 48 5.03 3.38 -14.42
CA LYS A 48 5.82 3.70 -15.62
C LYS A 48 7.24 3.14 -15.55
N GLN A 49 7.90 3.20 -14.39
CA GLN A 49 9.25 2.68 -14.22
C GLN A 49 9.28 1.15 -14.30
N MET A 50 8.31 0.48 -13.69
CA MET A 50 8.22 -0.98 -13.75
C MET A 50 7.87 -1.48 -15.16
N ALA A 51 7.05 -0.75 -15.90
CA ALA A 51 6.83 -1.04 -17.33
C ALA A 51 8.12 -0.89 -18.15
N LYS A 52 8.90 0.17 -17.94
CA LYS A 52 10.21 0.34 -18.59
C LYS A 52 11.21 -0.76 -18.22
N GLN A 53 11.11 -1.30 -17.01
CA GLN A 53 11.96 -2.41 -16.54
C GLN A 53 11.49 -3.78 -17.04
N GLY A 54 10.37 -3.86 -17.75
CA GLY A 54 9.79 -5.10 -18.25
C GLY A 54 9.17 -5.97 -17.14
N LEU A 55 8.79 -5.38 -16.00
CA LEU A 55 8.06 -6.04 -14.94
C LEU A 55 6.55 -5.95 -15.18
N LEU A 56 6.11 -4.90 -15.84
CA LEU A 56 4.72 -4.69 -16.27
C LEU A 56 4.66 -4.56 -17.78
N LEU A 57 3.61 -5.10 -18.38
CA LEU A 57 3.22 -4.83 -19.74
C LEU A 57 2.19 -3.69 -19.72
N ALA A 58 2.45 -2.64 -20.49
CA ALA A 58 1.53 -1.51 -20.63
C ALA A 58 0.70 -1.67 -21.91
N HIS A 59 -0.62 -1.70 -21.77
CA HIS A 59 -1.57 -1.76 -22.87
C HIS A 59 -2.22 -0.39 -23.02
N ASP A 60 -1.95 0.28 -24.13
CA ASP A 60 -2.61 1.54 -24.46
C ASP A 60 -4.00 1.27 -25.01
N ILE A 61 -5.02 1.70 -24.26
CA ILE A 61 -6.42 1.58 -24.68
C ILE A 61 -6.80 2.85 -25.41
N ALA A 62 -7.32 2.69 -26.66
CA ALA A 62 -7.84 3.81 -27.42
C ALA A 62 -8.91 4.57 -26.62
N PRO A 63 -8.99 5.91 -26.78
CA PRO A 63 -10.03 6.69 -26.13
C PRO A 63 -11.42 6.11 -26.46
N SER A 64 -12.28 5.99 -25.45
CA SER A 64 -13.67 5.63 -25.65
C SER A 64 -14.31 6.64 -26.62
N THR A 65 -15.21 6.17 -27.47
CA THR A 65 -15.98 7.00 -28.42
C THR A 65 -16.80 8.11 -27.73
N VAL A 66 -16.91 8.09 -26.43
CA VAL A 66 -17.63 9.09 -25.59
C VAL A 66 -16.68 10.20 -25.07
N GLY A 67 -15.38 10.18 -25.46
CA GLY A 67 -14.44 11.24 -25.12
C GLY A 67 -13.90 11.13 -23.69
N GLY A 68 -12.77 10.48 -23.51
CA GLY A 68 -11.97 10.45 -22.28
C GLY A 68 -10.49 10.44 -22.63
N PRO A 69 -9.59 10.79 -21.69
CA PRO A 69 -8.17 10.67 -21.94
C PRO A 69 -7.79 9.21 -22.22
N PRO A 70 -6.76 8.96 -23.06
CA PRO A 70 -6.26 7.62 -23.30
C PRO A 70 -5.91 6.97 -21.96
N ARG A 71 -6.33 5.71 -21.78
CA ARG A 71 -6.10 4.94 -20.56
C ARG A 71 -5.06 3.88 -20.84
N THR A 72 -4.12 3.72 -19.90
CA THR A 72 -3.13 2.63 -19.94
C THR A 72 -3.50 1.60 -18.89
N GLU A 73 -3.64 0.35 -19.28
CA GLU A 73 -3.73 -0.80 -18.39
C GLU A 73 -2.35 -1.41 -18.21
N TYR A 74 -2.13 -1.97 -17.04
CA TYR A 74 -0.89 -2.65 -16.67
C TYR A 74 -1.19 -4.10 -16.28
N GLU A 75 -0.34 -5.00 -16.72
CA GLU A 75 -0.39 -6.44 -16.46
C GLU A 75 0.99 -6.91 -16.03
N LEU A 76 1.09 -7.85 -15.08
CA LEU A 76 2.38 -8.41 -14.71
C LEU A 76 2.94 -9.26 -15.87
N THR A 77 4.23 -9.13 -16.09
CA THR A 77 4.99 -10.11 -16.87
C THR A 77 5.45 -11.26 -15.96
N ASP A 78 5.94 -12.37 -16.52
CA ASP A 78 6.55 -13.44 -15.72
C ASP A 78 7.66 -12.90 -14.79
N ARG A 79 8.49 -11.98 -15.30
CA ARG A 79 9.50 -11.28 -14.48
C ARG A 79 8.90 -10.39 -13.41
N GLY A 80 7.74 -9.80 -13.66
CA GLY A 80 6.98 -9.03 -12.68
C GLY A 80 6.48 -9.89 -11.55
N GLU A 81 5.97 -11.08 -11.88
CA GLU A 81 5.53 -12.08 -10.91
C GLU A 81 6.71 -12.59 -10.05
N GLU A 82 7.84 -12.93 -10.66
CA GLU A 82 9.05 -13.32 -9.96
C GLU A 82 9.53 -12.21 -9.00
N GLU A 83 9.57 -10.95 -9.47
CA GLU A 83 9.99 -9.80 -8.68
C GLU A 83 9.01 -9.54 -7.53
N TYR A 84 7.71 -9.67 -7.76
CA TYR A 84 6.69 -9.57 -6.71
C TYR A 84 6.96 -10.53 -5.56
N PHE A 85 7.10 -11.83 -5.85
CA PHE A 85 7.36 -12.84 -4.83
C PHE A 85 8.74 -12.68 -4.18
N ARG A 86 9.74 -12.22 -4.92
CA ARG A 86 11.04 -11.90 -4.34
C ARG A 86 10.92 -10.75 -3.32
N LEU A 87 10.24 -9.67 -3.68
CA LEU A 87 10.01 -8.53 -2.78
C LEU A 87 9.19 -8.91 -1.56
N LEU A 88 8.18 -9.74 -1.74
CA LEU A 88 7.33 -10.24 -0.66
C LEU A 88 8.16 -11.06 0.35
N ARG A 89 8.95 -12.02 -0.12
CA ARG A 89 9.83 -12.82 0.74
C ARG A 89 10.85 -11.95 1.49
N ASP A 90 11.53 -11.08 0.76
CA ASP A 90 12.51 -10.16 1.36
C ASP A 90 11.88 -9.30 2.46
N SER A 91 10.64 -8.83 2.26
CA SER A 91 9.95 -7.97 3.24
C SER A 91 9.57 -8.69 4.54
N LEU A 92 9.45 -10.01 4.51
CA LEU A 92 9.11 -10.82 5.68
C LEU A 92 10.33 -11.30 6.48
N VAL A 93 11.49 -11.44 5.82
CA VAL A 93 12.72 -11.95 6.46
C VAL A 93 13.56 -10.83 7.08
N ARG A 94 13.74 -9.72 6.37
CA ARG A 94 14.71 -8.68 6.76
C ARG A 94 14.29 -7.95 8.03
N HIS A 95 15.23 -7.77 8.94
CA HIS A 95 15.06 -7.01 10.19
C HIS A 95 15.48 -5.53 10.07
N ASP A 96 16.37 -5.21 9.11
CA ASP A 96 16.96 -3.89 8.88
C ASP A 96 16.12 -2.99 7.95
N GLN A 97 14.94 -3.45 7.58
CA GLN A 97 14.04 -2.74 6.67
C GLN A 97 13.20 -1.68 7.39
N LYS A 98 12.67 -0.77 6.60
CA LYS A 98 11.70 0.19 7.10
C LYS A 98 10.38 -0.50 7.43
N ILE A 99 9.64 0.06 8.38
CA ILE A 99 8.36 -0.50 8.83
C ILE A 99 7.33 -0.61 7.70
N ASP A 100 7.36 0.30 6.74
CA ASP A 100 6.47 0.29 5.57
C ASP A 100 6.71 -0.95 4.68
N GLU A 101 7.95 -1.42 4.57
CA GLU A 101 8.27 -2.64 3.82
C GLU A 101 7.71 -3.90 4.49
N LEU A 102 7.82 -4.01 5.81
CA LEU A 102 7.23 -5.10 6.57
C LEU A 102 5.70 -5.04 6.50
N THR A 103 5.10 -3.87 6.67
CA THR A 103 3.65 -3.67 6.60
C THR A 103 3.10 -4.11 5.24
N ALA A 104 3.76 -3.73 4.14
CA ALA A 104 3.40 -4.20 2.81
C ALA A 104 3.52 -5.73 2.68
N GLY A 105 4.59 -6.32 3.20
CA GLY A 105 4.78 -7.77 3.18
C GLY A 105 3.70 -8.52 3.95
N VAL A 106 3.33 -8.03 5.12
CA VAL A 106 2.23 -8.63 5.92
C VAL A 106 0.88 -8.49 5.22
N GLY A 107 0.64 -7.38 4.52
CA GLY A 107 -0.57 -7.20 3.71
C GLY A 107 -0.75 -8.26 2.61
N PHE A 108 0.35 -8.75 2.04
CA PHE A 108 0.34 -9.80 1.02
C PHE A 108 0.78 -11.18 1.51
N LEU A 109 0.93 -11.37 2.83
CA LEU A 109 1.39 -12.63 3.43
C LEU A 109 0.59 -13.85 2.95
N VAL A 110 -0.71 -13.66 2.74
CA VAL A 110 -1.64 -14.72 2.32
C VAL A 110 -1.38 -15.23 0.89
N ASP A 111 -0.58 -14.54 0.10
CA ASP A 111 -0.17 -14.97 -1.25
C ASP A 111 0.92 -16.05 -1.20
N LEU A 112 1.47 -16.33 -0.02
CA LEU A 112 2.42 -17.41 0.21
C LEU A 112 1.73 -18.66 0.78
N PRO A 113 2.26 -19.87 0.50
CA PRO A 113 1.90 -21.06 1.24
C PRO A 113 2.19 -20.87 2.74
N ARG A 114 1.31 -21.38 3.62
CA ARG A 114 1.42 -21.26 5.08
C ARG A 114 2.79 -21.67 5.63
N ALA A 115 3.28 -22.82 5.21
CA ALA A 115 4.57 -23.33 5.66
C ALA A 115 5.73 -22.42 5.26
N GLU A 116 5.68 -21.84 4.08
CA GLU A 116 6.68 -20.88 3.59
C GLU A 116 6.65 -19.59 4.41
N ALA A 117 5.47 -19.01 4.63
CA ALA A 117 5.30 -17.80 5.43
C ALA A 117 5.84 -17.99 6.86
N ILE A 118 5.53 -19.13 7.51
CA ILE A 118 6.06 -19.47 8.83
C ILE A 118 7.58 -19.59 8.81
N SER A 119 8.17 -20.22 7.78
CA SER A 119 9.63 -20.35 7.66
C SER A 119 10.31 -18.99 7.58
N LEU A 120 9.82 -18.09 6.71
CA LEU A 120 10.35 -16.73 6.53
C LEU A 120 10.26 -15.90 7.82
N LEU A 121 9.16 -16.02 8.55
CA LEU A 121 8.98 -15.34 9.83
C LEU A 121 9.90 -15.92 10.92
N LYS A 122 10.19 -17.22 10.92
CA LYS A 122 11.19 -17.84 11.81
C LYS A 122 12.61 -17.34 11.49
N GLU A 123 12.95 -17.16 10.21
CA GLU A 123 14.21 -16.54 9.78
C GLU A 123 14.31 -15.09 10.28
N ARG A 124 13.20 -14.32 10.19
CA ARG A 124 13.14 -12.97 10.74
C ARG A 124 13.38 -12.93 12.25
N VAL A 125 12.78 -13.84 13.01
CA VAL A 125 13.01 -13.93 14.47
C VAL A 125 14.48 -14.17 14.74
N ALA A 126 15.12 -15.13 14.05
CA ALA A 126 16.54 -15.42 14.22
C ALA A 126 17.42 -14.21 13.91
N ALA A 127 17.14 -13.47 12.82
CA ALA A 127 17.88 -12.28 12.43
C ALA A 127 17.73 -11.13 13.45
N LEU A 128 16.54 -10.96 14.03
CA LEU A 128 16.31 -9.97 15.10
C LEU A 128 17.04 -10.33 16.38
N GLU A 129 17.07 -11.61 16.76
CA GLU A 129 17.76 -12.10 17.95
C GLU A 129 19.27 -11.99 17.80
N GLU A 130 19.82 -12.30 16.62
CA GLU A 130 21.24 -12.14 16.30
C GLU A 130 21.65 -10.67 16.39
N TRP A 131 20.90 -9.77 15.74
CA TRP A 131 21.16 -8.33 15.79
C TRP A 131 21.05 -7.78 17.23
N ARG A 132 20.05 -8.21 18.00
CA ARG A 132 19.91 -7.85 19.40
C ARG A 132 21.13 -8.29 20.23
N ALA A 133 21.61 -9.51 20.02
CA ALA A 133 22.79 -10.02 20.70
C ALA A 133 24.03 -9.20 20.35
N GLU A 134 24.24 -8.88 19.07
CA GLU A 134 25.34 -8.05 18.59
C GLU A 134 25.31 -6.65 19.24
N VAL A 135 24.17 -5.97 19.24
CA VAL A 135 24.02 -4.66 19.89
C VAL A 135 24.33 -4.77 21.39
N THR A 136 23.82 -5.80 22.04
CA THR A 136 24.04 -6.00 23.48
C THR A 136 25.53 -6.25 23.80
N GLU A 137 26.19 -7.13 23.06
CA GLU A 137 27.58 -7.50 23.28
C GLU A 137 28.52 -6.35 22.98
N HIS A 138 28.36 -5.65 21.86
CA HIS A 138 29.33 -4.65 21.41
C HIS A 138 29.10 -3.25 21.99
N TRP A 139 27.85 -2.90 22.32
CA TRP A 139 27.50 -1.54 22.68
C TRP A 139 26.94 -1.38 24.09
N VAL A 140 26.28 -2.39 24.64
CA VAL A 140 25.67 -2.31 25.98
C VAL A 140 26.58 -2.94 27.04
N ALA A 141 27.06 -4.15 26.82
CA ALA A 141 27.85 -4.89 27.80
C ALA A 141 29.21 -4.28 28.16
N PRO A 142 29.93 -3.58 27.24
CA PRO A 142 31.24 -2.99 27.57
C PRO A 142 31.16 -1.75 28.48
N GLN A 143 29.98 -1.27 28.86
CA GLN A 143 29.80 -0.08 29.67
C GLN A 143 30.18 -0.40 31.16
N GLU A 144 31.19 0.25 31.68
CA GLU A 144 31.58 0.12 33.08
C GLU A 144 30.51 0.70 34.03
N THR A 145 29.74 1.66 33.57
CA THR A 145 28.59 2.24 34.30
C THR A 145 27.41 2.41 33.37
N PRO A 146 26.16 2.30 33.87
CA PRO A 146 24.95 2.50 33.07
C PRO A 146 24.89 3.85 32.34
N ASP A 147 25.59 4.86 32.81
CA ASP A 147 25.58 6.23 32.31
C ASP A 147 26.84 6.60 31.49
N ALA A 148 27.74 5.65 31.19
CA ALA A 148 29.00 5.93 30.49
C ALA A 148 28.79 6.64 29.14
N TRP A 149 27.70 6.37 28.42
CA TRP A 149 27.35 6.99 27.16
C TRP A 149 26.36 8.14 27.30
N GLY A 150 25.90 8.48 28.52
CA GLY A 150 24.87 9.50 28.74
C GLY A 150 23.61 9.24 27.87
N HIS A 151 23.10 10.28 27.23
CA HIS A 151 21.90 10.17 26.37
C HIS A 151 22.11 9.30 25.10
N ILE A 152 23.35 9.08 24.66
CA ILE A 152 23.64 8.18 23.54
C ILE A 152 23.31 6.73 23.90
N GLY A 153 23.45 6.35 25.18
CA GLY A 153 23.04 5.03 25.66
C GLY A 153 21.56 4.73 25.43
N GLU A 154 20.70 5.75 25.37
CA GLU A 154 19.28 5.56 25.07
C GLU A 154 19.04 5.06 23.64
N ILE A 155 19.93 5.38 22.69
CA ILE A 155 19.84 4.87 21.32
C ILE A 155 20.02 3.35 21.32
N MET A 156 21.01 2.83 22.07
CA MET A 156 21.26 1.40 22.18
C MET A 156 20.11 0.67 22.88
N ARG A 157 19.59 1.25 23.96
CA ARG A 157 18.42 0.71 24.65
C ARG A 157 17.20 0.67 23.74
N PHE A 158 16.99 1.71 22.93
CA PHE A 158 15.91 1.76 21.95
C PHE A 158 16.06 0.66 20.89
N TRP A 159 17.27 0.42 20.39
CA TRP A 159 17.51 -0.66 19.41
C TRP A 159 17.22 -2.04 20.00
N VAL A 160 17.69 -2.32 21.23
CA VAL A 160 17.39 -3.59 21.90
C VAL A 160 15.89 -3.75 22.13
N HIS A 161 15.21 -2.72 22.63
CA HIS A 161 13.77 -2.73 22.83
C HIS A 161 12.99 -2.95 21.50
N SER A 162 13.41 -2.30 20.41
CA SER A 162 12.82 -2.47 19.10
C SER A 162 12.97 -3.91 18.58
N ALA A 163 14.12 -4.53 18.81
CA ALA A 163 14.34 -5.94 18.45
C ALA A 163 13.46 -6.88 19.27
N ASP A 164 13.38 -6.68 20.60
CA ASP A 164 12.54 -7.49 21.49
C ASP A 164 11.05 -7.39 21.08
N SER A 165 10.57 -6.20 20.83
CA SER A 165 9.20 -5.96 20.35
C SER A 165 8.95 -6.62 18.98
N GLY A 166 9.92 -6.54 18.07
CA GLY A 166 9.86 -7.20 16.77
C GLY A 166 9.78 -8.71 16.87
N VAL A 167 10.57 -9.31 17.76
CA VAL A 167 10.56 -10.77 18.05
C VAL A 167 9.20 -11.20 18.61
N GLU A 168 8.72 -10.49 19.65
CA GLU A 168 7.43 -10.79 20.29
C GLU A 168 6.28 -10.75 19.27
N TRP A 169 6.18 -9.68 18.49
CA TRP A 169 5.15 -9.51 17.48
C TRP A 169 5.23 -10.61 16.40
N THR A 170 6.44 -10.92 15.91
CA THR A 170 6.65 -11.93 14.87
C THR A 170 6.27 -13.33 15.37
N ARG A 171 6.64 -13.69 16.60
CA ARG A 171 6.24 -14.96 17.22
C ARG A 171 4.73 -15.07 17.36
N GLY A 172 4.06 -14.01 17.81
CA GLY A 172 2.59 -13.99 17.89
C GLY A 172 1.92 -14.16 16.52
N LEU A 173 2.52 -13.65 15.43
CA LEU A 173 2.04 -13.90 14.07
C LEU A 173 2.25 -15.36 13.66
N ILE A 174 3.42 -15.94 13.96
CA ILE A 174 3.70 -17.37 13.71
C ILE A 174 2.68 -18.25 14.43
N GLU A 175 2.42 -18.01 15.72
CA GLU A 175 1.43 -18.78 16.50
C GLU A 175 0.03 -18.72 15.87
N ARG A 176 -0.40 -17.55 15.40
CA ARG A 176 -1.67 -17.42 14.69
C ARG A 176 -1.70 -18.23 13.39
N LEU A 177 -0.62 -18.21 12.61
CA LEU A 177 -0.51 -18.98 11.39
C LEU A 177 -0.49 -20.49 11.67
N GLU A 178 0.26 -20.95 12.67
CA GLU A 178 0.29 -22.36 13.11
C GLU A 178 -1.08 -22.81 13.64
N GLY A 179 -1.83 -21.90 14.28
CA GLY A 179 -3.21 -22.11 14.72
C GLY A 179 -4.26 -22.09 13.59
N GLY A 180 -3.85 -21.94 12.33
CA GLY A 180 -4.76 -21.98 11.18
C GLY A 180 -5.44 -20.63 10.87
N ALA A 181 -4.97 -19.53 11.43
CA ALA A 181 -5.48 -18.20 11.07
C ALA A 181 -5.22 -17.90 9.58
N TYR A 182 -6.15 -17.17 8.98
CA TYR A 182 -6.15 -16.72 7.58
C TYR A 182 -6.23 -17.90 6.58
N VAL A 183 -6.69 -17.60 5.36
CA VAL A 183 -6.68 -18.53 4.23
C VAL A 183 -5.45 -18.19 3.37
N MET A 184 -4.49 -19.09 3.35
CA MET A 184 -3.21 -18.90 2.66
C MET A 184 -3.27 -19.43 1.22
N ALA A 185 -2.25 -19.13 0.42
CA ALA A 185 -2.15 -19.65 -0.94
C ALA A 185 -2.25 -21.18 -0.94
N GLY A 186 -3.13 -21.72 -1.80
CA GLY A 186 -3.41 -23.16 -1.91
C GLY A 186 -4.44 -23.72 -0.94
N GLU A 187 -4.99 -22.95 0.01
CA GLU A 187 -5.93 -23.43 1.03
C GLU A 187 -7.41 -23.17 0.71
N GLY A 188 -7.73 -22.52 -0.42
CA GLY A 188 -9.11 -22.26 -0.83
C GLY A 188 -9.36 -20.79 -1.25
N LYS A 189 -10.64 -20.39 -1.32
CA LYS A 189 -11.00 -19.00 -1.65
C LYS A 189 -10.73 -18.07 -0.47
N ARG A 190 -9.98 -17.02 -0.71
CA ARG A 190 -9.67 -15.98 0.29
C ARG A 190 -10.87 -15.04 0.49
N SER A 191 -11.01 -14.47 1.68
CA SER A 191 -12.08 -13.50 1.98
C SER A 191 -12.01 -12.26 1.09
N VAL A 192 -10.81 -11.86 0.66
CA VAL A 192 -10.60 -10.73 -0.27
C VAL A 192 -11.12 -11.07 -1.67
N ASP A 193 -10.94 -12.30 -2.14
CA ASP A 193 -11.45 -12.76 -3.45
C ASP A 193 -12.99 -12.74 -3.47
N VAL A 194 -13.63 -13.05 -2.34
CA VAL A 194 -15.09 -12.98 -2.19
C VAL A 194 -15.62 -11.54 -2.20
N LEU A 195 -14.87 -10.60 -1.60
CA LEU A 195 -15.24 -9.20 -1.58
C LEU A 195 -15.06 -8.55 -2.96
N MET A 196 -14.04 -8.93 -3.71
CA MET A 196 -13.79 -8.43 -5.07
C MET A 196 -14.84 -8.95 -6.05
N ASP A 197 -15.22 -10.24 -5.98
CA ASP A 197 -16.31 -10.82 -6.78
C ASP A 197 -17.67 -10.11 -6.53
N SER A 198 -17.90 -9.61 -5.31
CA SER A 198 -19.15 -8.91 -4.96
C SER A 198 -19.19 -7.46 -5.45
N THR A 199 -18.06 -6.80 -5.64
CA THR A 199 -18.00 -5.42 -6.16
C THR A 199 -18.11 -5.35 -7.68
N ASP A 200 -17.66 -6.37 -8.40
CA ASP A 200 -17.75 -6.44 -9.86
C ASP A 200 -19.21 -6.72 -10.34
N SER A 201 -20.07 -7.26 -9.45
CA SER A 201 -21.47 -7.59 -9.75
C SER A 201 -22.44 -6.40 -9.62
N THR A 202 -22.00 -5.23 -9.15
CA THR A 202 -22.87 -4.06 -8.91
C THR A 202 -22.79 -2.96 -9.97
N ASP A 203 -21.93 -3.10 -10.98
CA ASP A 203 -21.75 -2.07 -12.02
C ASP A 203 -22.58 -2.34 -13.30
N GLY A 204 -23.61 -3.15 -13.22
CA GLY A 204 -24.42 -3.64 -14.36
C GLY A 204 -25.92 -3.35 -14.34
N THR A 205 -26.44 -2.35 -13.61
CA THR A 205 -27.85 -1.95 -13.75
C THR A 205 -28.03 -0.44 -13.58
N ASP A 206 -27.74 0.29 -14.63
CA ASP A 206 -28.40 1.59 -14.82
C ASP A 206 -29.25 1.51 -16.12
N SER A 207 -30.48 1.06 -15.93
CA SER A 207 -31.52 1.04 -16.95
C SER A 207 -32.14 2.41 -17.00
N ALA A 208 -32.10 2.96 -18.20
CA ALA A 208 -32.90 4.09 -18.62
C ALA A 208 -34.36 4.00 -18.13
N ASP A 209 -34.84 5.05 -17.52
CA ASP A 209 -36.25 5.43 -17.63
C ASP A 209 -36.35 6.92 -17.96
N SER A 210 -36.74 7.15 -19.21
CA SER A 210 -37.16 8.42 -19.79
C SER A 210 -38.66 8.54 -19.66
N THR A 211 -39.16 9.53 -18.91
CA THR A 211 -40.48 10.09 -19.14
C THR A 211 -40.49 11.60 -18.99
N ASP A 212 -40.51 12.22 -20.12
CA ASP A 212 -41.24 13.38 -20.60
C ASP A 212 -42.37 13.89 -19.68
N SER A 213 -42.34 15.18 -19.35
CA SER A 213 -43.52 16.06 -19.36
C SER A 213 -43.11 17.53 -19.24
N ALA A 214 -43.41 18.23 -20.30
CA ALA A 214 -43.49 19.67 -20.37
C ALA A 214 -44.57 20.23 -19.41
N ASP A 215 -44.34 21.39 -18.83
CA ASP A 215 -45.27 22.49 -18.92
C ASP A 215 -44.67 23.85 -18.56
N SER A 216 -45.21 24.84 -19.27
CA SER A 216 -44.90 26.25 -19.37
C SER A 216 -45.32 27.07 -18.15
N THR A 217 -44.76 28.23 -18.00
CA THR A 217 -45.28 29.63 -17.90
C THR A 217 -44.44 30.42 -16.92
N ASP A 218 -43.75 31.45 -17.34
CA ASP A 218 -44.13 32.86 -17.65
C ASP A 218 -43.91 33.83 -16.46
N SER A 219 -43.43 35.03 -16.83
CA SER A 219 -43.43 36.35 -16.16
C SER A 219 -42.20 36.69 -15.28
N ALA A 220 -41.27 37.45 -15.80
CA ALA A 220 -41.14 38.91 -15.84
C ALA A 220 -41.18 39.61 -14.48
N ASP A 221 -40.14 40.33 -14.10
CA ASP A 221 -40.04 41.78 -14.07
C ASP A 221 -38.86 42.30 -13.26
N SER A 222 -38.05 43.10 -13.89
CA SER A 222 -37.55 44.47 -13.63
C SER A 222 -36.80 44.83 -12.34
N THR A 223 -35.62 45.42 -12.64
CA THR A 223 -35.06 46.67 -12.05
C THR A 223 -34.54 46.57 -10.61
N ASP A 224 -33.41 47.07 -10.27
CA ASP A 224 -32.76 48.33 -10.49
C ASP A 224 -31.34 48.29 -9.86
N SER A 225 -30.37 48.91 -10.49
CA SER A 225 -29.13 49.42 -9.89
C SER A 225 -29.43 50.88 -9.40
N PRO A 226 -28.60 51.62 -8.62
CA PRO A 226 -27.15 51.75 -8.78
C PRO A 226 -26.36 52.17 -7.53
N GLU A 227 -25.03 52.23 -7.74
CA GLU A 227 -24.02 53.21 -7.31
C GLU A 227 -23.63 53.46 -5.85
N GLY A 228 -22.33 53.59 -5.71
CA GLY A 228 -21.63 54.59 -4.87
C GLY A 228 -20.69 53.91 -3.87
N GLY A 229 -19.42 53.98 -3.99
CA GLY A 229 -18.55 55.11 -3.87
C GLY A 229 -17.56 54.84 -2.76
N ASP A 230 -16.34 54.76 -3.11
CA ASP A 230 -15.22 55.65 -2.71
C ASP A 230 -14.37 55.32 -1.47
N ALA A 231 -13.06 55.36 -1.73
CA ALA A 231 -11.90 55.82 -0.94
C ALA A 231 -11.31 54.90 0.17
N GLY A 232 -10.07 54.50 -0.14
CA GLY A 232 -9.02 54.23 0.85
C GLY A 232 -8.59 55.49 1.66
N PRO A 233 -7.41 55.60 2.26
CA PRO A 233 -6.22 54.72 2.27
C PRO A 233 -5.51 54.61 3.65
N ARG A 234 -4.39 53.81 3.65
CA ARG A 234 -3.14 53.93 4.45
C ARG A 234 -3.09 53.59 5.94
N GLY A 235 -2.06 52.82 6.24
CA GLY A 235 -1.07 53.16 7.26
C GLY A 235 -0.93 52.23 8.45
N GLY A 236 0.26 51.65 8.53
CA GLY A 236 0.77 51.09 9.76
C GLY A 236 1.50 49.77 9.53
#